data_0dc841d45f0813f6cf8cdd046579cb3c
#
_entry.id   0dc841d45f0813f6cf8cdd046579cb3c
#
_cell.length_a   1.000
_cell.length_b   1.000
_cell.length_c   1.000
_cell.angle_alpha   90.00
_cell.angle_beta   90.00
_cell.angle_gamma   90.00
#
_symmetry.space_group_name_H-M   'P 1'
#
loop_
_entity.id
_entity.type
_entity.pdbx_description
1 polymer ?
#
loop_
_entity_poly.entity_id
_entity_poly.type
_entity_poly.pdbx_seq_one_letter_code
_entity_poly.pdbx_strand_id
1 'polypeptide(L)'
;MRRAKSTLLIVVFSLILTLVAPFKANALTPELKVSPAAWGYTIGTGNSSVENNNPAQKLTGSPQSNSFNLEQKSSFVVTYDQVPNDAKVAIQAAIDVWAANFVSSVPINVSVAWGKASGVGVLAAATPKNNFANFPGAPDRNLFYPSALANALAGKDLDPKTNEMDIRVTSNAPWYLGTDGNCPRTLYDLMSVILHEMAHGLGFVSNNVYDPFFGFGRIDQPTPFDAYAQLADGRRLADLPSPSRELGIALTSKLVWAGDNGTKANNGTRPLLYTPNPYEGGSSISHLDEKTFSASGANATMTPNLDFGEVFHEPGSILIGMFDDMRLKPPAGVTVAVPQVPQNVKAITADSAAIIEFLPPVNARGANISGYVVKNLVTNETTNIKESPAVIPNLKNGTKYSFSIAAVNDLGVSPSTTTNSITPMALWRETVVDPAADAKYLATATYAGQPIIAYSDSKNGDLKLATWNGKKWVITTVDGNASDKGKTTNDVSGNVAICTGTSGKTNLLFLTYADLTNKDLRLAEYNGKTWSYSVVDGDGATRSEEHHV
;
A
#
# COMPACT_ATOMS: atom_id res chain seq x y z
N MET A 1 49.23 61.18 38.96
CA MET A 1 49.81 61.60 37.67
C MET A 1 50.30 60.40 36.91
N ARG A 2 49.57 59.94 35.91
CA ARG A 2 50.07 59.15 34.78
C ARG A 2 48.98 59.12 33.72
N ARG A 3 49.28 59.77 32.60
CA ARG A 3 48.41 59.91 31.43
C ARG A 3 48.29 58.58 30.72
N ALA A 4 47.07 58.08 30.47
CA ALA A 4 46.82 57.03 29.56
C ALA A 4 46.72 57.57 28.12
N LYS A 5 47.53 57.06 27.22
CA LYS A 5 47.49 57.39 25.78
C LYS A 5 46.44 56.46 25.11
N SER A 6 45.43 57.11 24.53
CA SER A 6 44.46 56.48 23.64
C SER A 6 45.11 56.30 22.27
N THR A 7 45.24 55.05 21.82
CA THR A 7 45.68 54.73 20.46
C THR A 7 44.42 54.57 19.61
N LEU A 8 44.24 55.48 18.67
CA LEU A 8 43.16 55.50 17.68
C LEU A 8 43.54 54.48 16.55
N LEU A 9 42.84 53.42 16.44
CA LEU A 9 43.02 52.44 15.34
C LEU A 9 42.16 52.88 14.14
N ILE A 10 42.79 53.42 13.10
CA ILE A 10 42.17 53.76 11.82
C ILE A 10 42.13 52.47 10.99
N VAL A 11 40.91 51.92 10.78
CA VAL A 11 40.69 50.84 9.82
C VAL A 11 40.42 51.45 8.46
N VAL A 12 41.39 51.31 7.55
CA VAL A 12 41.24 51.71 6.15
C VAL A 12 40.45 50.60 5.43
N PHE A 13 39.22 50.91 5.06
CA PHE A 13 38.46 50.05 4.15
C PHE A 13 38.98 50.25 2.71
N SER A 14 39.78 49.31 2.23
CA SER A 14 40.09 49.19 0.80
C SER A 14 38.89 48.67 0.05
N LEU A 15 38.22 49.55 -0.69
CA LEU A 15 37.14 49.22 -1.60
C LEU A 15 37.77 48.53 -2.83
N ILE A 16 37.78 47.18 -2.85
CA ILE A 16 38.10 46.42 -4.05
C ILE A 16 36.85 46.38 -4.92
N LEU A 17 36.86 47.23 -5.94
CA LEU A 17 35.85 47.22 -7.01
C LEU A 17 36.17 46.03 -7.91
N THR A 18 35.68 44.83 -7.59
CA THR A 18 35.67 43.70 -8.52
C THR A 18 34.61 43.99 -9.57
N LEU A 19 35.04 44.17 -10.83
CA LEU A 19 34.17 44.11 -12.00
C LEU A 19 33.51 42.72 -12.00
N VAL A 20 32.26 42.65 -11.54
CA VAL A 20 31.41 41.48 -11.76
C VAL A 20 30.98 41.55 -13.21
N ALA A 21 31.65 40.76 -14.07
CA ALA A 21 31.12 40.46 -15.39
C ALA A 21 29.70 39.90 -15.21
N PRO A 22 28.71 40.27 -16.05
CA PRO A 22 27.38 39.69 -15.93
C PRO A 22 27.50 38.17 -16.12
N PHE A 23 27.31 37.45 -15.03
CA PHE A 23 27.03 36.02 -15.11
C PHE A 23 25.79 35.88 -16.02
N LYS A 24 25.97 35.43 -17.25
CA LYS A 24 24.87 34.84 -17.99
C LYS A 24 24.36 33.68 -17.12
N ALA A 25 23.23 33.89 -16.45
CA ALA A 25 22.47 32.83 -15.87
C ALA A 25 22.15 31.89 -17.05
N ASN A 26 22.93 30.83 -17.21
CA ASN A 26 22.48 29.70 -17.98
C ASN A 26 21.21 29.26 -17.27
N ALA A 27 20.07 29.48 -17.92
CA ALA A 27 18.82 28.90 -17.49
C ALA A 27 19.10 27.39 -17.38
N LEU A 28 19.15 26.88 -16.15
CA LEU A 28 19.27 25.43 -15.92
C LEU A 28 18.12 24.82 -16.71
N THR A 29 18.46 24.03 -17.72
CA THR A 29 17.45 23.23 -18.43
C THR A 29 16.75 22.38 -17.37
N PRO A 30 15.42 22.43 -17.27
CA PRO A 30 14.71 21.67 -16.26
C PRO A 30 15.10 20.19 -16.35
N GLU A 31 15.47 19.59 -15.23
CA GLU A 31 15.87 18.18 -15.19
C GLU A 31 14.65 17.30 -15.45
N LEU A 32 14.80 16.35 -16.41
CA LEU A 32 13.79 15.34 -16.71
C LEU A 32 13.60 14.43 -15.49
N LYS A 33 12.38 14.33 -14.99
CA LYS A 33 12.03 13.40 -13.91
C LYS A 33 11.45 12.12 -14.50
N VAL A 34 11.92 10.97 -14.02
CA VAL A 34 11.50 9.63 -14.45
C VAL A 34 11.05 8.82 -13.24
N SER A 35 9.98 8.06 -13.37
CA SER A 35 9.50 7.15 -12.34
C SER A 35 8.82 5.90 -12.91
N PRO A 36 8.73 4.78 -12.16
CA PRO A 36 7.88 3.64 -12.53
C PRO A 36 6.41 4.05 -12.64
N ALA A 37 5.68 3.39 -13.54
CA ALA A 37 4.26 3.62 -13.75
C ALA A 37 3.38 2.61 -13.00
N ALA A 38 2.10 2.94 -12.83
CA ALA A 38 1.09 2.07 -12.25
C ALA A 38 0.56 1.04 -13.25
N TRP A 39 -0.20 0.06 -12.76
CA TRP A 39 -0.79 -1.04 -13.53
C TRP A 39 -2.27 -0.77 -13.79
N GLY A 40 -2.74 -1.19 -14.98
CA GLY A 40 -4.16 -1.47 -15.22
C GLY A 40 -4.35 -2.93 -15.60
N TYR A 41 -5.54 -3.50 -15.37
CA TYR A 41 -5.85 -4.86 -15.80
C TYR A 41 -7.36 -5.07 -16.00
N THR A 42 -7.69 -6.00 -16.93
CA THR A 42 -9.05 -6.45 -17.21
C THR A 42 -9.36 -7.74 -16.45
N ILE A 43 -10.54 -7.79 -15.84
CA ILE A 43 -11.04 -8.97 -15.13
C ILE A 43 -12.13 -9.65 -15.97
N GLY A 44 -11.98 -10.96 -16.19
CA GLY A 44 -13.02 -11.81 -16.74
C GLY A 44 -14.00 -12.25 -15.65
N THR A 45 -15.29 -11.97 -15.81
CA THR A 45 -16.30 -12.33 -14.81
C THR A 45 -16.66 -13.82 -14.84
N GLY A 46 -16.41 -14.50 -15.96
CA GLY A 46 -16.87 -15.89 -16.19
C GLY A 46 -18.38 -16.01 -16.39
N ASN A 47 -19.11 -14.90 -16.44
CA ASN A 47 -20.54 -14.86 -16.69
C ASN A 47 -20.81 -14.79 -18.21
N SER A 48 -21.82 -15.51 -18.69
CA SER A 48 -22.39 -15.22 -20.01
C SER A 48 -23.27 -13.99 -19.87
N SER A 49 -23.04 -12.96 -20.70
CA SER A 49 -23.85 -11.76 -20.72
C SER A 49 -25.34 -12.12 -20.75
N VAL A 50 -26.07 -11.75 -19.71
CA VAL A 50 -27.53 -11.84 -19.68
C VAL A 50 -28.02 -10.83 -20.70
N GLU A 51 -28.73 -11.34 -21.73
CA GLU A 51 -29.45 -10.61 -22.78
C GLU A 51 -29.18 -9.10 -22.83
N ASN A 52 -28.06 -8.74 -23.44
CA ASN A 52 -27.90 -7.38 -23.93
C ASN A 52 -28.80 -7.28 -25.15
N ASN A 53 -30.02 -6.77 -24.97
CA ASN A 53 -30.94 -6.42 -26.04
C ASN A 53 -30.48 -5.18 -26.83
N ASN A 54 -29.15 -4.97 -26.87
CA ASN A 54 -28.59 -4.03 -27.81
C ASN A 54 -28.49 -4.79 -29.16
N PRO A 55 -29.22 -4.39 -30.19
CA PRO A 55 -29.01 -4.96 -31.50
C PRO A 55 -27.59 -4.56 -31.87
N ALA A 56 -26.64 -5.52 -31.75
CA ALA A 56 -25.38 -5.40 -32.46
C ALA A 56 -25.78 -4.94 -33.85
N GLN A 57 -25.31 -3.75 -34.26
CA GLN A 57 -25.51 -3.32 -35.64
C GLN A 57 -24.97 -4.47 -36.49
N LYS A 58 -25.92 -5.22 -37.03
CA LYS A 58 -25.64 -6.34 -37.91
C LYS A 58 -25.01 -5.72 -39.14
N LEU A 59 -23.72 -5.55 -39.15
CA LEU A 59 -22.95 -5.32 -40.34
C LEU A 59 -23.09 -6.59 -41.19
N THR A 60 -24.20 -6.65 -41.97
CA THR A 60 -24.40 -7.64 -43.02
C THR A 60 -23.43 -7.31 -44.15
N GLY A 61 -22.21 -7.79 -44.05
CA GLY A 61 -21.18 -7.78 -45.07
C GLY A 61 -20.42 -9.09 -44.98
N SER A 62 -20.30 -9.81 -46.08
CA SER A 62 -19.44 -10.97 -46.25
C SER A 62 -18.07 -10.78 -45.64
N PRO A 63 -17.32 -11.85 -45.26
CA PRO A 63 -15.98 -11.74 -44.75
C PRO A 63 -15.05 -11.28 -45.85
N GLN A 64 -15.02 -9.99 -46.11
CA GLN A 64 -13.92 -9.33 -46.77
C GLN A 64 -12.94 -8.94 -45.65
N SER A 65 -11.70 -9.27 -45.85
CA SER A 65 -10.59 -8.62 -45.15
C SER A 65 -10.72 -7.11 -45.43
N ASN A 66 -11.54 -6.43 -44.62
CA ASN A 66 -11.57 -5.00 -44.60
C ASN A 66 -10.27 -4.58 -43.89
N SER A 67 -9.22 -4.40 -44.70
CA SER A 67 -8.19 -3.44 -44.36
C SER A 67 -8.93 -2.10 -44.24
N PHE A 68 -9.26 -1.72 -43.00
CA PHE A 68 -9.70 -0.38 -42.69
C PHE A 68 -8.57 0.54 -43.14
N ASN A 69 -8.80 1.28 -44.20
CA ASN A 69 -7.90 2.35 -44.64
C ASN A 69 -8.10 3.53 -43.65
N LEU A 70 -7.80 3.28 -42.37
CA LEU A 70 -7.79 4.31 -41.35
C LEU A 70 -6.51 5.12 -41.57
N GLU A 71 -6.63 6.42 -41.71
CA GLU A 71 -5.47 7.31 -41.73
C GLU A 71 -4.72 7.14 -40.41
N GLN A 72 -3.52 6.57 -40.48
CA GLN A 72 -2.70 6.30 -39.30
C GLN A 72 -2.17 7.62 -38.73
N LYS A 73 -2.44 7.89 -37.48
CA LYS A 73 -1.98 9.06 -36.72
C LYS A 73 -0.74 8.73 -35.87
N SER A 74 -0.41 7.46 -35.71
CA SER A 74 0.79 6.97 -35.02
C SER A 74 1.26 5.65 -35.59
N SER A 75 2.51 5.26 -35.29
CA SER A 75 3.09 3.96 -35.63
C SER A 75 3.43 3.19 -34.36
N PHE A 76 3.21 1.87 -34.38
CA PHE A 76 3.54 0.97 -33.30
C PHE A 76 4.59 -0.05 -33.76
N VAL A 77 5.57 -0.32 -32.87
CA VAL A 77 6.56 -1.38 -33.06
C VAL A 77 6.34 -2.42 -31.98
N VAL A 78 5.96 -3.63 -32.38
CA VAL A 78 5.52 -4.67 -31.42
C VAL A 78 6.54 -5.79 -31.35
N THR A 79 6.92 -6.14 -30.12
CA THR A 79 7.71 -7.33 -29.81
C THR A 79 6.83 -8.36 -29.12
N TYR A 80 6.97 -9.62 -29.48
CA TYR A 80 6.14 -10.71 -28.97
C TYR A 80 6.99 -11.73 -28.21
N ASP A 81 6.58 -12.05 -26.98
CA ASP A 81 7.14 -13.13 -26.20
C ASP A 81 6.10 -14.24 -26.02
N GLN A 82 6.37 -15.41 -26.58
CA GLN A 82 5.56 -16.63 -26.57
C GLN A 82 4.10 -16.46 -27.06
N VAL A 83 3.79 -15.38 -27.79
CA VAL A 83 2.44 -15.14 -28.34
C VAL A 83 2.16 -16.09 -29.51
N PRO A 84 1.06 -16.87 -29.49
CA PRO A 84 0.62 -17.70 -30.61
C PRO A 84 0.39 -16.88 -31.89
N ASN A 85 0.68 -17.46 -33.05
CA ASN A 85 0.59 -16.72 -34.31
C ASN A 85 -0.84 -16.27 -34.66
N ASP A 86 -1.84 -17.07 -34.32
CA ASP A 86 -3.26 -16.75 -34.48
C ASP A 86 -3.71 -15.61 -33.54
N ALA A 87 -3.20 -15.57 -32.31
CA ALA A 87 -3.46 -14.48 -31.38
C ALA A 87 -2.87 -13.14 -31.85
N LYS A 88 -1.74 -13.16 -32.57
CA LYS A 88 -1.14 -11.93 -33.13
C LYS A 88 -2.06 -11.17 -34.07
N VAL A 89 -2.98 -11.83 -34.74
CA VAL A 89 -3.93 -11.19 -35.65
C VAL A 89 -4.89 -10.29 -34.87
N ALA A 90 -5.48 -10.80 -33.80
CA ALA A 90 -6.38 -10.02 -32.95
C ALA A 90 -5.62 -8.88 -32.22
N ILE A 91 -4.40 -9.15 -31.76
CA ILE A 91 -3.53 -8.12 -31.14
C ILE A 91 -3.22 -7.00 -32.14
N GLN A 92 -2.82 -7.35 -33.37
CA GLN A 92 -2.52 -6.36 -34.39
C GLN A 92 -3.75 -5.53 -34.77
N ALA A 93 -4.93 -6.14 -34.85
CA ALA A 93 -6.18 -5.43 -35.14
C ALA A 93 -6.48 -4.35 -34.07
N ALA A 94 -6.29 -4.67 -32.79
CA ALA A 94 -6.44 -3.68 -31.70
C ALA A 94 -5.39 -2.56 -31.80
N ILE A 95 -4.16 -2.89 -32.16
CA ILE A 95 -3.07 -1.92 -32.38
C ILE A 95 -3.42 -0.97 -33.53
N ASP A 96 -3.94 -1.49 -34.64
CA ASP A 96 -4.32 -0.70 -35.82
C ASP A 96 -5.45 0.30 -35.48
N VAL A 97 -6.39 -0.10 -34.62
CA VAL A 97 -7.41 0.82 -34.09
C VAL A 97 -6.77 1.98 -33.32
N TRP A 98 -5.80 1.68 -32.44
CA TRP A 98 -5.09 2.74 -31.72
C TRP A 98 -4.18 3.58 -32.60
N ALA A 99 -3.55 2.98 -33.63
CA ALA A 99 -2.76 3.73 -34.59
C ALA A 99 -3.57 4.81 -35.33
N ALA A 100 -4.87 4.56 -35.52
CA ALA A 100 -5.78 5.53 -36.12
C ALA A 100 -6.35 6.57 -35.12
N ASN A 101 -6.34 6.28 -33.83
CA ASN A 101 -6.99 7.11 -32.81
C ASN A 101 -6.01 7.88 -31.91
N PHE A 102 -4.82 7.38 -31.68
CA PHE A 102 -3.81 8.04 -30.84
C PHE A 102 -2.80 8.80 -31.69
N VAL A 103 -2.65 10.11 -31.45
CA VAL A 103 -1.72 10.96 -32.23
C VAL A 103 -0.32 10.91 -31.64
N SER A 104 0.66 10.45 -32.42
CA SER A 104 2.08 10.50 -32.06
C SER A 104 2.96 10.57 -33.30
N SER A 105 3.87 11.52 -33.33
CA SER A 105 4.95 11.57 -34.35
C SER A 105 6.13 10.66 -34.01
N VAL A 106 6.13 10.09 -32.80
CA VAL A 106 7.17 9.19 -32.29
C VAL A 106 6.62 7.76 -32.33
N PRO A 107 7.35 6.78 -32.86
CA PRO A 107 6.95 5.38 -32.80
C PRO A 107 6.75 4.92 -31.35
N ILE A 108 5.73 4.08 -31.12
CA ILE A 108 5.40 3.53 -29.82
C ILE A 108 5.81 2.07 -29.78
N ASN A 109 6.79 1.73 -28.93
CA ASN A 109 7.29 0.37 -28.79
C ASN A 109 6.46 -0.36 -27.73
N VAL A 110 5.91 -1.52 -28.11
CA VAL A 110 5.04 -2.34 -27.25
C VAL A 110 5.64 -3.73 -27.11
N SER A 111 5.76 -4.21 -25.88
CA SER A 111 6.09 -5.61 -25.62
C SER A 111 4.82 -6.36 -25.21
N VAL A 112 4.51 -7.46 -25.88
CA VAL A 112 3.37 -8.32 -25.57
C VAL A 112 3.88 -9.70 -25.19
N ALA A 113 3.60 -10.11 -23.95
CA ALA A 113 3.95 -11.42 -23.42
C ALA A 113 2.69 -12.29 -23.21
N TRP A 114 2.80 -13.57 -23.59
CA TRP A 114 1.75 -14.59 -23.41
C TRP A 114 2.15 -15.55 -22.29
N GLY A 115 1.48 -15.50 -21.15
CA GLY A 115 1.92 -16.25 -19.98
C GLY A 115 0.82 -16.59 -18.99
N LYS A 116 1.19 -17.06 -17.81
CA LYS A 116 0.23 -17.33 -16.73
C LYS A 116 -0.36 -16.02 -16.22
N ALA A 117 -1.64 -16.10 -15.79
CA ALA A 117 -2.33 -15.00 -15.13
C ALA A 117 -1.53 -14.47 -13.93
N SER A 118 -1.53 -13.16 -13.74
CA SER A 118 -0.95 -12.49 -12.57
C SER A 118 -1.89 -12.50 -11.34
N GLY A 119 -3.14 -12.93 -11.53
CA GLY A 119 -4.16 -13.02 -10.47
C GLY A 119 -5.37 -13.86 -10.91
N VAL A 120 -6.27 -14.13 -9.98
CA VAL A 120 -7.51 -14.86 -10.26
C VAL A 120 -8.42 -13.97 -11.10
N GLY A 121 -8.90 -14.49 -12.24
CA GLY A 121 -9.80 -13.76 -13.15
C GLY A 121 -9.12 -12.72 -14.05
N VAL A 122 -7.83 -12.42 -13.87
CA VAL A 122 -7.12 -11.45 -14.71
C VAL A 122 -6.93 -12.01 -16.12
N LEU A 123 -7.49 -11.34 -17.12
CA LEU A 123 -7.38 -11.68 -18.54
C LEU A 123 -6.09 -11.14 -19.16
N ALA A 124 -5.79 -9.87 -18.88
CA ALA A 124 -4.56 -9.23 -19.28
C ALA A 124 -4.22 -8.09 -18.30
N ALA A 125 -3.02 -7.56 -18.44
CA ALA A 125 -2.58 -6.37 -17.71
C ALA A 125 -1.62 -5.56 -18.56
N ALA A 126 -1.75 -4.23 -18.54
CA ALA A 126 -0.80 -3.34 -19.16
C ALA A 126 -0.16 -2.38 -18.16
N THR A 127 1.08 -2.02 -18.45
CA THR A 127 1.84 -1.07 -17.65
C THR A 127 2.63 -0.17 -18.58
N PRO A 128 2.43 1.17 -18.52
CA PRO A 128 3.40 2.09 -19.07
C PRO A 128 4.77 1.81 -18.44
N LYS A 129 5.84 1.88 -19.20
CA LYS A 129 7.17 1.52 -18.68
C LYS A 129 7.68 2.51 -17.65
N ASN A 130 7.56 3.78 -17.97
CA ASN A 130 7.95 4.90 -17.12
C ASN A 130 6.90 6.02 -17.20
N ASN A 131 6.95 6.91 -16.23
CA ASN A 131 6.29 8.21 -16.28
C ASN A 131 7.36 9.30 -16.33
N PHE A 132 7.12 10.34 -17.13
CA PHE A 132 8.02 11.47 -17.31
C PHE A 132 7.35 12.77 -16.86
N ALA A 133 8.06 13.60 -16.13
CA ALA A 133 7.61 14.95 -15.79
C ALA A 133 8.68 15.97 -16.19
N ASN A 134 8.29 17.23 -16.29
CA ASN A 134 9.19 18.35 -16.55
C ASN A 134 9.95 18.29 -17.89
N PHE A 135 9.41 17.61 -18.89
CA PHE A 135 9.98 17.59 -20.25
C PHE A 135 9.51 18.80 -21.08
N PRO A 136 10.26 19.20 -22.13
CA PRO A 136 9.81 20.22 -23.06
C PRO A 136 8.52 19.80 -23.78
N GLY A 137 7.49 20.63 -23.76
CA GLY A 137 6.17 20.31 -24.33
C GLY A 137 5.17 19.74 -23.32
N ALA A 138 5.57 19.42 -22.07
CA ALA A 138 4.64 19.01 -21.02
C ALA A 138 3.61 20.12 -20.74
N PRO A 139 2.29 19.85 -20.87
CA PRO A 139 1.23 20.82 -20.58
C PRO A 139 1.25 21.31 -19.12
N ASP A 140 1.50 20.42 -18.18
CA ASP A 140 1.84 20.75 -16.79
C ASP A 140 3.13 20.01 -16.39
N ARG A 141 4.14 20.77 -16.01
CA ARG A 141 5.48 20.21 -15.69
C ARG A 141 5.54 19.45 -14.37
N ASN A 142 4.48 19.54 -13.55
CA ASN A 142 4.41 18.86 -12.25
C ASN A 142 3.69 17.50 -12.35
N LEU A 143 3.07 17.21 -13.50
CA LEU A 143 2.41 15.92 -13.73
C LEU A 143 3.36 14.93 -14.38
N PHE A 144 3.16 13.66 -14.06
CA PHE A 144 3.93 12.53 -14.56
C PHE A 144 3.16 11.85 -15.69
N TYR A 145 3.61 12.06 -16.91
CA TYR A 145 2.98 11.55 -18.14
C TYR A 145 3.51 10.17 -18.46
N PRO A 146 2.67 9.14 -18.65
CA PRO A 146 3.09 7.83 -19.12
C PRO A 146 3.88 7.90 -20.43
N SER A 147 4.84 6.99 -20.61
CA SER A 147 5.88 7.06 -21.64
C SER A 147 5.34 7.39 -23.04
N ALA A 148 4.32 6.68 -23.51
CA ALA A 148 3.75 6.90 -24.84
C ALA A 148 3.16 8.32 -25.00
N LEU A 149 2.41 8.79 -23.99
CA LEU A 149 1.82 10.13 -23.98
C LEU A 149 2.91 11.22 -23.87
N ALA A 150 3.92 10.99 -23.03
CA ALA A 150 5.04 11.92 -22.84
C ALA A 150 5.85 12.08 -24.14
N ASN A 151 6.18 10.98 -24.80
CA ASN A 151 6.92 10.98 -26.08
C ASN A 151 6.11 11.68 -27.18
N ALA A 152 4.80 11.40 -27.26
CA ALA A 152 3.91 12.06 -28.21
C ALA A 152 3.86 13.59 -28.02
N LEU A 153 3.81 14.05 -26.76
CA LEU A 153 3.81 15.48 -26.41
C LEU A 153 5.17 16.15 -26.60
N ALA A 154 6.25 15.42 -26.31
CA ALA A 154 7.62 15.92 -26.49
C ALA A 154 8.06 15.95 -27.96
N GLY A 155 7.37 15.22 -28.84
CA GLY A 155 7.76 15.02 -30.24
C GLY A 155 9.10 14.26 -30.40
N LYS A 156 9.53 13.57 -29.35
CA LYS A 156 10.76 12.75 -29.34
C LYS A 156 10.65 11.65 -28.29
N ASP A 157 11.37 10.56 -28.49
CA ASP A 157 11.54 9.52 -27.49
C ASP A 157 12.43 10.03 -26.34
N LEU A 158 11.88 9.96 -25.11
CA LEU A 158 12.52 10.45 -23.89
C LEU A 158 13.44 9.41 -23.25
N ASP A 159 13.25 8.10 -23.57
CA ASP A 159 14.10 7.01 -23.13
C ASP A 159 14.21 5.91 -24.19
N PRO A 160 15.06 6.08 -25.22
CA PRO A 160 15.21 5.12 -26.33
C PRO A 160 15.71 3.72 -25.93
N LYS A 161 15.96 3.48 -24.66
CA LYS A 161 16.44 2.19 -24.17
C LYS A 161 15.32 1.27 -23.68
N THR A 162 14.13 1.81 -23.51
CA THR A 162 12.97 1.09 -23.00
C THR A 162 11.79 1.23 -23.95
N ASN A 163 10.94 0.22 -24.03
CA ASN A 163 9.66 0.33 -24.70
C ASN A 163 8.71 1.24 -23.90
N GLU A 164 7.65 1.74 -24.54
CA GLU A 164 6.69 2.62 -23.89
C GLU A 164 5.74 1.87 -22.98
N MET A 165 5.42 0.61 -23.31
CA MET A 165 4.51 -0.20 -22.51
C MET A 165 4.79 -1.69 -22.62
N ASP A 166 4.43 -2.40 -21.55
CA ASP A 166 4.40 -3.86 -21.49
C ASP A 166 2.95 -4.33 -21.33
N ILE A 167 2.52 -5.30 -22.14
CA ILE A 167 1.22 -5.97 -22.05
C ILE A 167 1.46 -7.44 -21.74
N ARG A 168 0.80 -7.98 -20.75
CA ARG A 168 0.82 -9.42 -20.42
C ARG A 168 -0.57 -10.00 -20.59
N VAL A 169 -0.69 -11.00 -21.45
CA VAL A 169 -1.93 -11.72 -21.74
C VAL A 169 -1.93 -13.07 -21.03
N THR A 170 -3.02 -13.40 -20.39
CA THR A 170 -3.21 -14.68 -19.70
C THR A 170 -3.37 -15.81 -20.71
N SER A 171 -2.45 -16.79 -20.70
CA SER A 171 -2.40 -17.88 -21.69
C SER A 171 -3.49 -18.93 -21.55
N ASN A 172 -4.11 -19.07 -20.39
CA ASN A 172 -5.08 -20.11 -20.04
C ASN A 172 -6.54 -19.63 -19.99
N ALA A 173 -6.82 -18.39 -20.42
CA ALA A 173 -8.21 -17.96 -20.60
C ALA A 173 -8.79 -18.53 -21.91
N PRO A 174 -10.11 -18.75 -21.98
CA PRO A 174 -10.77 -19.23 -23.19
C PRO A 174 -10.93 -18.07 -24.18
N TRP A 175 -9.96 -17.91 -25.08
CA TRP A 175 -9.88 -16.81 -26.02
C TRP A 175 -10.65 -17.02 -27.30
N TYR A 176 -11.35 -15.99 -27.75
CA TYR A 176 -11.75 -15.81 -29.13
C TYR A 176 -10.70 -14.97 -29.85
N LEU A 177 -10.16 -15.49 -30.93
CA LEU A 177 -9.04 -14.86 -31.68
C LEU A 177 -9.50 -14.20 -32.99
N GLY A 178 -10.80 -14.21 -33.28
CA GLY A 178 -11.38 -13.54 -34.43
C GLY A 178 -11.43 -12.03 -34.24
N THR A 179 -11.58 -11.30 -35.36
CA THR A 179 -11.68 -9.84 -35.40
C THR A 179 -12.99 -9.35 -36.03
N ASP A 180 -13.92 -10.27 -36.21
CA ASP A 180 -15.18 -10.04 -36.92
C ASP A 180 -16.36 -9.64 -35.99
N GLY A 181 -16.11 -9.53 -34.69
CA GLY A 181 -17.12 -9.15 -33.70
C GLY A 181 -18.11 -10.27 -33.31
N ASN A 182 -17.88 -11.51 -33.74
CA ASN A 182 -18.78 -12.64 -33.51
C ASN A 182 -18.29 -13.54 -32.35
N CYS A 183 -17.81 -12.97 -31.26
CA CYS A 183 -17.32 -13.71 -30.11
C CYS A 183 -18.39 -14.62 -29.50
N PRO A 184 -18.15 -15.94 -29.39
CA PRO A 184 -19.08 -16.88 -28.72
C PRO A 184 -19.26 -16.54 -27.23
N ARG A 185 -20.46 -16.78 -26.69
CA ARG A 185 -20.79 -16.56 -25.26
C ARG A 185 -20.09 -17.53 -24.28
N THR A 186 -19.05 -18.18 -24.69
CA THR A 186 -18.19 -19.06 -23.87
C THR A 186 -16.73 -18.66 -23.95
N LEU A 187 -16.41 -17.59 -24.67
CA LEU A 187 -15.06 -17.12 -24.92
C LEU A 187 -14.94 -15.63 -24.60
N TYR A 188 -13.74 -15.18 -24.27
CA TYR A 188 -13.39 -13.77 -24.16
C TYR A 188 -12.81 -13.26 -25.49
N ASP A 189 -13.22 -12.10 -25.93
CA ASP A 189 -12.72 -11.47 -27.14
C ASP A 189 -11.34 -10.86 -26.91
N LEU A 190 -10.30 -11.45 -27.53
CA LEU A 190 -8.92 -11.00 -27.32
C LEU A 190 -8.68 -9.59 -27.85
N MET A 191 -9.27 -9.23 -29.00
CA MET A 191 -9.12 -7.89 -29.57
C MET A 191 -9.64 -6.81 -28.63
N SER A 192 -10.80 -7.05 -28.00
CA SER A 192 -11.40 -6.13 -26.98
C SER A 192 -10.49 -5.97 -25.77
N VAL A 193 -9.94 -7.08 -25.25
CA VAL A 193 -9.02 -7.02 -24.11
C VAL A 193 -7.75 -6.26 -24.46
N ILE A 194 -7.15 -6.50 -25.61
CA ILE A 194 -5.94 -5.77 -26.03
C ILE A 194 -6.23 -4.30 -26.27
N LEU A 195 -7.38 -3.96 -26.85
CA LEU A 195 -7.81 -2.57 -27.04
C LEU A 195 -7.91 -1.83 -25.70
N HIS A 196 -8.48 -2.48 -24.69
CA HIS A 196 -8.56 -1.99 -23.32
C HIS A 196 -7.15 -1.81 -22.69
N GLU A 197 -6.32 -2.84 -22.72
CA GLU A 197 -5.00 -2.79 -22.11
C GLU A 197 -4.10 -1.73 -22.75
N MET A 198 -4.20 -1.56 -24.06
CA MET A 198 -3.47 -0.49 -24.74
C MET A 198 -3.85 0.89 -24.23
N ALA A 199 -5.11 1.14 -23.86
CA ALA A 199 -5.49 2.43 -23.27
C ALA A 199 -4.73 2.70 -21.97
N HIS A 200 -4.58 1.69 -21.09
CA HIS A 200 -3.75 1.81 -19.91
C HIS A 200 -2.28 2.13 -20.27
N GLY A 201 -1.71 1.37 -21.21
CA GLY A 201 -0.34 1.58 -21.68
C GLY A 201 -0.12 2.95 -22.32
N LEU A 202 -1.11 3.51 -23.00
CA LEU A 202 -1.07 4.83 -23.61
C LEU A 202 -1.26 5.97 -22.61
N GLY A 203 -1.76 5.69 -21.39
CA GLY A 203 -1.85 6.70 -20.34
C GLY A 203 -3.17 6.78 -19.58
N PHE A 204 -4.14 5.93 -19.86
CA PHE A 204 -5.39 5.88 -19.11
C PHE A 204 -5.18 5.16 -17.77
N VAL A 205 -4.44 5.77 -16.87
CA VAL A 205 -4.04 5.16 -15.60
C VAL A 205 -3.84 6.20 -14.51
N SER A 206 -4.41 5.93 -13.34
CA SER A 206 -4.18 6.68 -12.11
C SER A 206 -3.00 6.09 -11.34
N ASN A 207 -2.15 6.96 -10.78
CA ASN A 207 -0.98 6.54 -10.02
C ASN A 207 -1.27 6.50 -8.51
N ASN A 208 -2.48 6.11 -8.14
CA ASN A 208 -2.92 6.03 -6.76
C ASN A 208 -2.58 4.70 -6.09
N VAL A 209 -2.40 4.74 -4.78
CA VAL A 209 -2.26 3.57 -3.91
C VAL A 209 -3.25 3.72 -2.75
N TYR A 210 -3.96 2.67 -2.43
CA TYR A 210 -4.87 2.62 -1.29
C TYR A 210 -4.40 1.57 -0.28
N ASP A 211 -4.32 1.98 0.99
CA ASP A 211 -4.05 1.08 2.11
C ASP A 211 -5.37 0.71 2.79
N PRO A 212 -5.87 -0.53 2.61
CA PRO A 212 -7.15 -0.96 3.18
C PRO A 212 -7.11 -1.14 4.69
N PHE A 213 -5.93 -1.33 5.29
CA PHE A 213 -5.80 -1.53 6.74
C PHE A 213 -5.95 -0.22 7.51
N PHE A 214 -5.33 0.86 6.99
CA PHE A 214 -5.38 2.18 7.63
C PHE A 214 -6.40 3.12 6.98
N GLY A 215 -6.92 2.80 5.81
CA GLY A 215 -7.82 3.65 5.03
C GLY A 215 -7.13 4.91 4.50
N PHE A 216 -5.83 4.83 4.20
CA PHE A 216 -5.07 5.92 3.60
C PHE A 216 -5.01 5.79 2.08
N GLY A 217 -5.17 6.92 1.39
CA GLY A 217 -4.82 7.05 -0.02
C GLY A 217 -3.47 7.76 -0.18
N ARG A 218 -2.75 7.42 -1.25
CA ARG A 218 -1.49 8.04 -1.65
C ARG A 218 -1.43 8.21 -3.16
N ILE A 219 -1.02 9.39 -3.62
CA ILE A 219 -0.65 9.68 -5.00
C ILE A 219 0.70 10.38 -4.93
N ASP A 220 1.78 9.63 -5.17
CA ASP A 220 3.14 10.16 -5.05
C ASP A 220 3.56 10.98 -6.27
N GLN A 221 3.04 10.63 -7.43
CA GLN A 221 3.39 11.18 -8.73
C GLN A 221 2.12 11.29 -9.57
N PRO A 222 1.34 12.38 -9.41
CA PRO A 222 0.07 12.49 -10.08
C PRO A 222 0.23 12.50 -11.60
N THR A 223 -0.55 11.68 -12.27
CA THR A 223 -0.62 11.64 -13.73
C THR A 223 -1.58 12.72 -14.26
N PRO A 224 -1.59 13.00 -15.58
CA PRO A 224 -2.67 13.78 -16.18
C PRO A 224 -4.05 13.23 -15.82
N PHE A 225 -4.22 11.90 -15.77
CA PHE A 225 -5.45 11.26 -15.37
C PHE A 225 -5.90 11.69 -13.95
N ASP A 226 -4.98 11.66 -12.97
CA ASP A 226 -5.27 12.07 -11.58
C ASP A 226 -5.68 13.54 -11.48
N ALA A 227 -5.14 14.39 -12.38
CA ALA A 227 -5.47 15.81 -12.41
C ALA A 227 -6.88 16.12 -12.92
N TYR A 228 -7.49 15.20 -13.65
CA TYR A 228 -8.88 15.31 -14.13
C TYR A 228 -9.88 14.53 -13.29
N ALA A 229 -9.44 13.61 -12.41
CA ALA A 229 -10.33 12.88 -11.50
C ALA A 229 -10.81 13.79 -10.36
N GLN A 230 -12.12 13.96 -10.19
CA GLN A 230 -12.74 14.95 -9.32
C GLN A 230 -13.88 14.36 -8.48
N LEU A 231 -13.96 14.76 -7.22
CA LEU A 231 -15.11 14.51 -6.35
C LEU A 231 -16.34 15.30 -6.84
N ALA A 232 -17.53 14.90 -6.40
CA ALA A 232 -18.78 15.57 -6.74
C ALA A 232 -18.84 17.04 -6.28
N ASP A 233 -18.09 17.39 -5.23
CA ASP A 233 -17.98 18.76 -4.70
C ASP A 233 -16.96 19.63 -5.45
N GLY A 234 -16.31 19.10 -6.48
CA GLY A 234 -15.36 19.81 -7.31
C GLY A 234 -13.91 19.71 -6.88
N ARG A 235 -13.58 19.09 -5.74
CA ARG A 235 -12.18 18.84 -5.34
C ARG A 235 -11.58 17.74 -6.20
N ARG A 236 -10.36 17.95 -6.69
CA ARG A 236 -9.64 16.98 -7.54
C ARG A 236 -8.77 16.07 -6.67
N LEU A 237 -8.57 14.82 -7.09
CA LEU A 237 -7.69 13.89 -6.38
C LEU A 237 -6.27 14.45 -6.20
N ALA A 238 -5.72 15.07 -7.24
CA ALA A 238 -4.39 15.67 -7.21
C ALA A 238 -4.25 16.85 -6.23
N ASP A 239 -5.35 17.43 -5.77
CA ASP A 239 -5.36 18.56 -4.81
C ASP A 239 -5.48 18.09 -3.35
N LEU A 240 -5.83 16.82 -3.13
CA LEU A 240 -6.00 16.27 -1.80
C LEU A 240 -4.65 15.96 -1.12
N PRO A 241 -4.58 16.05 0.21
CA PRO A 241 -3.37 15.68 0.93
C PRO A 241 -2.93 14.26 0.62
N SER A 242 -1.64 14.07 0.34
CA SER A 242 -1.07 12.75 0.03
C SER A 242 0.24 12.54 0.81
N PRO A 243 0.35 11.43 1.58
CA PRO A 243 -0.68 10.45 1.90
C PRO A 243 -1.71 10.98 2.93
N SER A 244 -2.98 10.62 2.80
CA SER A 244 -4.01 11.01 3.78
C SER A 244 -5.22 10.07 3.81
N ARG A 245 -5.98 10.11 4.93
CA ARG A 245 -7.29 9.46 5.02
C ARG A 245 -8.33 10.13 4.14
N GLU A 246 -8.22 11.44 3.95
CA GLU A 246 -9.11 12.20 3.07
C GLU A 246 -9.01 11.69 1.63
N LEU A 247 -7.78 11.47 1.15
CA LEU A 247 -7.54 10.86 -0.14
C LEU A 247 -8.04 9.40 -0.17
N GLY A 248 -7.83 8.63 0.91
CA GLY A 248 -8.37 7.26 1.01
C GLY A 248 -9.90 7.21 0.89
N ILE A 249 -10.60 8.12 1.54
CA ILE A 249 -12.05 8.28 1.41
C ILE A 249 -12.42 8.68 -0.03
N ALA A 250 -11.67 9.59 -0.64
CA ALA A 250 -11.92 10.02 -2.01
C ALA A 250 -11.77 8.88 -3.02
N LEU A 251 -10.76 8.01 -2.84
CA LEU A 251 -10.51 6.85 -3.72
C LEU A 251 -11.62 5.78 -3.68
N THR A 252 -12.47 5.78 -2.65
CA THR A 252 -13.63 4.90 -2.49
C THR A 252 -14.97 5.67 -2.59
N SER A 253 -14.91 6.94 -2.98
CA SER A 253 -16.07 7.80 -3.17
C SER A 253 -16.36 7.98 -4.66
N LYS A 254 -17.57 8.48 -4.97
CA LYS A 254 -17.96 8.79 -6.34
C LYS A 254 -17.03 9.83 -6.95
N LEU A 255 -16.29 9.45 -8.00
CA LEU A 255 -15.42 10.31 -8.78
C LEU A 255 -15.95 10.47 -10.20
N VAL A 256 -15.69 11.64 -10.76
CA VAL A 256 -16.06 11.98 -12.13
C VAL A 256 -14.84 12.55 -12.87
N TRP A 257 -14.83 12.41 -14.18
CA TRP A 257 -13.89 13.07 -15.06
C TRP A 257 -14.24 14.55 -15.25
N ALA A 258 -13.28 15.44 -15.03
CA ALA A 258 -13.50 16.90 -15.08
C ALA A 258 -13.02 17.55 -16.40
N GLY A 259 -12.58 16.78 -17.38
CA GLY A 259 -12.14 17.28 -18.67
C GLY A 259 -13.31 17.63 -19.58
N ASP A 260 -13.14 18.69 -20.36
CA ASP A 260 -14.21 19.22 -21.22
C ASP A 260 -14.51 18.32 -22.42
N ASN A 261 -13.46 17.70 -23.03
CA ASN A 261 -13.64 16.83 -24.19
C ASN A 261 -14.34 15.52 -23.81
N GLY A 262 -13.93 14.87 -22.71
CA GLY A 262 -14.61 13.70 -22.17
C GLY A 262 -16.06 14.01 -21.75
N THR A 263 -16.30 15.14 -21.14
CA THR A 263 -17.63 15.62 -20.76
C THR A 263 -18.50 15.86 -21.99
N LYS A 264 -17.98 16.51 -23.02
CA LYS A 264 -18.67 16.74 -24.28
C LYS A 264 -19.02 15.42 -24.98
N ALA A 265 -18.08 14.50 -25.04
CA ALA A 265 -18.29 13.16 -25.62
C ALA A 265 -19.36 12.35 -24.88
N ASN A 266 -19.57 12.61 -23.59
CA ASN A 266 -20.62 12.03 -22.76
C ASN A 266 -21.85 12.94 -22.64
N ASN A 267 -22.24 13.60 -23.74
CA ASN A 267 -23.43 14.44 -23.85
C ASN A 267 -23.52 15.54 -22.78
N GLY A 268 -22.41 16.16 -22.43
CA GLY A 268 -22.33 17.22 -21.43
C GLY A 268 -22.38 16.77 -19.99
N THR A 269 -22.42 15.45 -19.74
CA THR A 269 -22.33 14.86 -18.40
C THR A 269 -20.91 14.39 -18.13
N ARG A 270 -20.34 14.75 -16.99
CA ARG A 270 -19.00 14.27 -16.60
C ARG A 270 -18.98 12.75 -16.50
N PRO A 271 -18.09 12.05 -17.22
CA PRO A 271 -17.95 10.60 -17.13
C PRO A 271 -17.70 10.14 -15.69
N LEU A 272 -18.41 9.10 -15.26
CA LEU A 272 -18.23 8.50 -13.94
C LEU A 272 -17.07 7.51 -13.96
N LEU A 273 -16.17 7.62 -12.98
CA LEU A 273 -15.05 6.70 -12.80
C LEU A 273 -15.44 5.53 -11.90
N TYR A 274 -14.79 4.40 -12.08
CA TYR A 274 -15.03 3.20 -11.29
C TYR A 274 -14.43 3.34 -9.89
N THR A 275 -15.30 3.43 -8.89
CA THR A 275 -14.91 3.62 -7.48
C THR A 275 -15.67 2.65 -6.58
N PRO A 276 -15.35 1.34 -6.66
CA PRO A 276 -16.01 0.34 -5.83
C PRO A 276 -15.62 0.50 -4.36
N ASN A 277 -16.50 0.03 -3.48
CA ASN A 277 -16.22 -0.11 -2.06
C ASN A 277 -16.60 -1.54 -1.63
N PRO A 278 -15.63 -2.39 -1.28
CA PRO A 278 -14.21 -2.10 -1.03
C PRO A 278 -13.41 -1.70 -2.29
N TYR A 279 -12.28 -1.01 -2.09
CA TYR A 279 -11.35 -0.63 -3.15
C TYR A 279 -10.75 -1.88 -3.81
N GLU A 280 -10.70 -1.88 -5.14
CA GLU A 280 -10.13 -2.96 -5.94
C GLU A 280 -8.83 -2.50 -6.60
N GLY A 281 -7.69 -3.03 -6.11
CA GLY A 281 -6.37 -2.68 -6.65
C GLY A 281 -6.25 -3.03 -8.13
N GLY A 282 -5.75 -2.08 -8.95
CA GLY A 282 -5.59 -2.25 -10.40
C GLY A 282 -6.85 -1.92 -11.23
N SER A 283 -8.06 -1.97 -10.64
CA SER A 283 -9.31 -1.60 -11.32
C SER A 283 -9.85 -0.26 -10.87
N SER A 284 -9.84 0.03 -9.56
CA SER A 284 -10.38 1.28 -9.02
C SER A 284 -9.69 2.50 -9.62
N ILE A 285 -10.47 3.51 -9.93
CA ILE A 285 -10.10 4.81 -10.50
C ILE A 285 -9.72 4.75 -11.98
N SER A 286 -8.84 3.83 -12.38
CA SER A 286 -8.29 3.72 -13.75
C SER A 286 -9.30 3.15 -14.76
N HIS A 287 -10.59 3.16 -14.45
CA HIS A 287 -11.66 2.65 -15.31
C HIS A 287 -12.89 3.57 -15.30
N LEU A 288 -13.73 3.44 -16.31
CA LEU A 288 -15.08 3.99 -16.33
C LEU A 288 -16.00 3.13 -15.45
N ASP A 289 -17.02 3.75 -14.86
CA ASP A 289 -17.95 3.06 -13.96
C ASP A 289 -18.68 1.92 -14.68
N GLU A 290 -18.47 0.70 -14.23
CA GLU A 290 -19.05 -0.53 -14.76
C GLU A 290 -20.56 -0.43 -14.91
N LYS A 291 -21.23 -0.01 -13.84
CA LYS A 291 -22.68 0.04 -13.77
C LYS A 291 -23.30 1.06 -14.74
N THR A 292 -22.56 2.12 -15.05
CA THR A 292 -23.00 3.19 -15.94
C THR A 292 -22.71 2.87 -17.40
N PHE A 293 -21.58 2.21 -17.69
CA PHE A 293 -21.07 2.13 -19.05
C PHE A 293 -21.05 0.73 -19.66
N SER A 294 -21.22 -0.36 -18.90
CA SER A 294 -21.15 -1.74 -19.43
C SER A 294 -22.12 -2.00 -20.60
N ALA A 295 -23.24 -1.30 -20.69
CA ALA A 295 -24.21 -1.43 -21.79
C ALA A 295 -24.06 -0.32 -22.86
N SER A 296 -22.98 0.47 -22.86
CA SER A 296 -22.82 1.68 -23.69
C SER A 296 -22.11 1.43 -25.03
N GLY A 297 -22.00 0.18 -25.48
CA GLY A 297 -21.28 -0.18 -26.71
C GLY A 297 -19.79 0.19 -26.61
N ALA A 298 -19.23 0.88 -27.61
CA ALA A 298 -17.82 1.27 -27.63
C ALA A 298 -17.35 2.08 -26.41
N ASN A 299 -18.23 2.78 -25.71
CA ASN A 299 -17.88 3.51 -24.48
C ASN A 299 -17.71 2.60 -23.26
N ALA A 300 -18.01 1.29 -23.37
CA ALA A 300 -17.70 0.29 -22.35
C ALA A 300 -16.26 -0.22 -22.42
N THR A 301 -15.48 0.15 -23.41
CA THR A 301 -14.10 -0.34 -23.59
C THR A 301 -13.25 -0.20 -22.34
N MET A 302 -13.45 0.83 -21.51
CA MET A 302 -12.70 1.04 -20.28
C MET A 302 -13.50 0.74 -19.02
N THR A 303 -14.51 -0.12 -19.07
CA THR A 303 -15.07 -0.74 -17.86
C THR A 303 -14.14 -1.85 -17.36
N PRO A 304 -14.04 -2.12 -16.03
CA PRO A 304 -13.03 -3.04 -15.49
C PRO A 304 -13.27 -4.51 -15.79
N ASN A 305 -14.51 -4.89 -16.13
CA ASN A 305 -14.92 -6.27 -16.33
C ASN A 305 -15.27 -6.55 -17.79
N LEU A 306 -14.97 -7.75 -18.24
CA LEU A 306 -15.40 -8.26 -19.55
C LEU A 306 -16.16 -9.56 -19.36
N ASP A 307 -17.36 -9.67 -19.94
CA ASP A 307 -18.16 -10.87 -19.95
C ASP A 307 -17.85 -11.75 -21.17
N PHE A 308 -18.21 -13.04 -21.09
CA PHE A 308 -18.12 -13.93 -22.24
C PHE A 308 -19.01 -13.43 -23.40
N GLY A 309 -18.43 -13.37 -24.59
CA GLY A 309 -19.12 -12.89 -25.80
C GLY A 309 -19.28 -11.39 -25.90
N GLU A 310 -18.74 -10.65 -24.96
CA GLU A 310 -18.71 -9.18 -25.01
C GLU A 310 -17.60 -8.71 -25.96
N VAL A 311 -17.91 -7.70 -26.79
CA VAL A 311 -17.03 -7.24 -27.87
C VAL A 311 -17.00 -5.72 -27.94
N PHE A 312 -15.77 -5.16 -27.86
CA PHE A 312 -15.47 -3.75 -28.07
C PHE A 312 -14.32 -3.62 -29.06
N HIS A 313 -14.61 -3.27 -30.31
CA HIS A 313 -13.56 -3.12 -31.35
C HIS A 313 -13.28 -1.65 -31.69
N GLU A 314 -13.77 -0.74 -30.85
CA GLU A 314 -13.53 0.70 -30.94
C GLU A 314 -13.33 1.28 -29.53
N PRO A 315 -12.47 2.31 -29.36
CA PRO A 315 -12.19 2.89 -28.05
C PRO A 315 -13.35 3.72 -27.47
N GLY A 316 -14.37 4.05 -28.27
CA GLY A 316 -15.47 4.93 -27.87
C GLY A 316 -15.10 6.40 -27.76
N SER A 317 -16.08 7.26 -27.95
CA SER A 317 -15.90 8.72 -27.98
C SER A 317 -15.48 9.30 -26.64
N ILE A 318 -15.97 8.74 -25.54
CA ILE A 318 -15.64 9.20 -24.18
C ILE A 318 -14.15 9.01 -23.91
N LEU A 319 -13.62 7.81 -24.17
CA LEU A 319 -12.20 7.49 -23.97
C LEU A 319 -11.29 8.38 -24.82
N ILE A 320 -11.64 8.59 -26.08
CA ILE A 320 -10.88 9.49 -26.96
C ILE A 320 -10.91 10.92 -26.42
N GLY A 321 -12.09 11.44 -26.01
CA GLY A 321 -12.20 12.76 -25.41
C GLY A 321 -11.37 12.91 -24.13
N MET A 322 -11.28 11.85 -23.31
CA MET A 322 -10.43 11.85 -22.11
C MET A 322 -8.93 11.87 -22.47
N PHE A 323 -8.52 11.18 -23.54
CA PHE A 323 -7.14 11.30 -24.05
C PHE A 323 -6.83 12.69 -24.59
N ASP A 324 -7.79 13.33 -25.26
CA ASP A 324 -7.61 14.72 -25.73
C ASP A 324 -7.46 15.69 -24.55
N ASP A 325 -8.23 15.49 -23.48
CA ASP A 325 -8.09 16.26 -22.23
C ASP A 325 -6.68 16.09 -21.63
N MET A 326 -6.16 14.87 -21.54
CA MET A 326 -4.83 14.60 -20.95
C MET A 326 -3.67 15.23 -21.74
N ARG A 327 -3.91 15.67 -22.98
CA ARG A 327 -2.94 16.43 -23.79
C ARG A 327 -2.97 17.92 -23.51
N LEU A 328 -3.94 18.39 -22.75
CA LEU A 328 -4.11 19.79 -22.39
C LEU A 328 -3.62 20.03 -20.95
N LYS A 329 -3.39 21.29 -20.66
CA LYS A 329 -3.15 21.69 -19.28
C LYS A 329 -4.45 21.56 -18.48
N PRO A 330 -4.46 20.81 -17.38
CA PRO A 330 -5.62 20.74 -16.51
C PRO A 330 -6.04 22.12 -16.03
N PRO A 331 -7.35 22.40 -15.91
CA PRO A 331 -7.83 23.68 -15.40
C PRO A 331 -7.28 23.91 -13.98
N ALA A 332 -6.80 25.13 -13.71
CA ALA A 332 -6.25 25.60 -12.45
C ALA A 332 -5.29 24.59 -11.76
N GLY A 333 -4.01 24.68 -12.03
CA GLY A 333 -2.99 23.88 -11.39
C GLY A 333 -3.01 24.05 -9.87
N VAL A 334 -2.62 22.99 -9.15
CA VAL A 334 -2.40 23.04 -7.71
C VAL A 334 -1.30 24.08 -7.41
N THR A 335 -1.56 24.98 -6.47
CA THR A 335 -0.51 25.88 -5.98
C THR A 335 0.49 25.06 -5.19
N VAL A 336 1.63 24.75 -5.82
CA VAL A 336 2.69 23.95 -5.20
C VAL A 336 3.38 24.80 -4.13
N ALA A 337 3.41 24.31 -2.89
CA ALA A 337 4.03 24.99 -1.75
C ALA A 337 4.63 23.98 -0.77
N VAL A 338 5.37 24.46 0.24
CA VAL A 338 5.77 23.59 1.35
C VAL A 338 4.54 22.99 2.03
N PRO A 339 4.58 21.76 2.57
CA PRO A 339 3.43 21.11 3.20
C PRO A 339 2.89 21.92 4.40
N GLN A 340 1.68 21.59 4.82
CA GLN A 340 1.21 21.98 6.15
C GLN A 340 1.87 21.12 7.23
N VAL A 341 1.66 21.48 8.51
CA VAL A 341 2.20 20.73 9.65
C VAL A 341 1.60 19.34 9.76
N PRO A 342 2.37 18.32 10.17
CA PRO A 342 1.86 17.02 10.57
C PRO A 342 0.83 17.14 11.71
N GLN A 343 -0.15 16.24 11.75
CA GLN A 343 -1.29 16.26 12.68
C GLN A 343 -1.15 15.21 13.78
N ASN A 344 -1.84 15.42 14.91
CA ASN A 344 -1.94 14.45 16.02
C ASN A 344 -0.60 13.90 16.49
N VAL A 345 0.41 14.75 16.51
CA VAL A 345 1.79 14.37 16.82
C VAL A 345 1.91 14.01 18.30
N LYS A 346 2.39 12.81 18.59
CA LYS A 346 2.69 12.37 19.96
C LYS A 346 3.97 11.58 20.02
N ALA A 347 4.61 11.61 21.19
CA ALA A 347 5.72 10.74 21.55
C ALA A 347 5.27 9.71 22.58
N ILE A 348 5.73 8.47 22.43
CA ILE A 348 5.48 7.34 23.33
C ILE A 348 6.83 6.89 23.90
N THR A 349 6.86 6.58 25.18
CA THR A 349 8.04 6.10 25.90
C THR A 349 8.44 4.71 25.42
N ALA A 350 9.74 4.51 25.16
CA ALA A 350 10.36 3.21 24.92
C ALA A 350 11.68 3.11 25.69
N ASP A 351 12.30 1.93 25.68
CA ASP A 351 13.63 1.73 26.32
C ASP A 351 14.71 2.38 25.47
N SER A 352 15.40 3.34 26.08
CA SER A 352 16.45 4.14 25.42
C SER A 352 16.02 4.76 24.09
N ALA A 353 14.70 4.99 23.90
CA ALA A 353 14.10 5.44 22.65
C ALA A 353 12.78 6.18 22.87
N ALA A 354 12.30 6.84 21.81
CA ALA A 354 10.94 7.37 21.68
C ALA A 354 10.29 6.80 20.41
N ILE A 355 9.00 6.48 20.47
CA ILE A 355 8.20 6.19 19.29
C ILE A 355 7.40 7.46 18.98
N ILE A 356 7.60 8.00 17.78
CA ILE A 356 6.87 9.19 17.31
C ILE A 356 5.73 8.74 16.41
N GLU A 357 4.51 9.07 16.81
CA GLU A 357 3.30 8.83 16.03
C GLU A 357 2.68 10.15 15.59
N PHE A 358 2.20 10.18 14.37
CA PHE A 358 1.56 11.36 13.79
C PHE A 358 0.69 10.97 12.59
N LEU A 359 -0.18 11.86 12.19
CA LEU A 359 -0.87 11.82 10.91
C LEU A 359 -0.19 12.78 9.93
N PRO A 360 -0.22 12.46 8.62
CA PRO A 360 0.24 13.40 7.60
C PRO A 360 -0.42 14.78 7.71
N PRO A 361 0.17 15.80 7.09
CA PRO A 361 -0.48 17.10 6.95
C PRO A 361 -1.87 16.99 6.31
N VAL A 362 -2.80 17.85 6.71
CA VAL A 362 -4.14 17.93 6.08
C VAL A 362 -4.01 18.32 4.61
N ASN A 363 -2.97 19.11 4.27
CA ASN A 363 -2.71 19.52 2.90
C ASN A 363 -1.21 19.45 2.58
N ALA A 364 -0.83 18.60 1.63
CA ALA A 364 0.52 18.50 1.08
C ALA A 364 0.84 19.64 0.08
N ARG A 365 -0.14 20.48 -0.24
CA ARG A 365 -0.06 21.64 -1.14
C ARG A 365 0.47 21.30 -2.53
N GLY A 366 -0.01 20.16 -3.06
CA GLY A 366 0.21 19.76 -4.44
C GLY A 366 1.60 19.23 -4.77
N ALA A 367 2.45 19.05 -3.78
CA ALA A 367 3.73 18.34 -3.94
C ALA A 367 3.77 17.15 -2.98
N ASN A 368 4.28 16.04 -3.43
CA ASN A 368 4.36 14.83 -2.62
C ASN A 368 5.22 15.06 -1.37
N ILE A 369 4.79 14.47 -0.25
CA ILE A 369 5.60 14.42 0.95
C ILE A 369 6.70 13.37 0.73
N SER A 370 7.96 13.82 0.69
CA SER A 370 9.13 12.96 0.52
C SER A 370 9.61 12.34 1.84
N GLY A 371 9.14 12.85 2.98
CA GLY A 371 9.49 12.40 4.32
C GLY A 371 9.17 13.43 5.39
N TYR A 372 9.76 13.23 6.55
CA TYR A 372 9.60 14.11 7.72
C TYR A 372 10.92 14.31 8.43
N VAL A 373 11.08 15.46 9.05
CA VAL A 373 12.22 15.79 9.90
C VAL A 373 11.73 15.84 11.35
N VAL A 374 12.29 14.99 12.20
CA VAL A 374 12.09 15.02 13.66
C VAL A 374 13.29 15.67 14.30
N LYS A 375 13.07 16.73 15.07
CA LYS A 375 14.12 17.39 15.85
C LYS A 375 13.90 17.11 17.35
N ASN A 376 14.93 16.59 18.00
CA ASN A 376 14.98 16.49 19.45
C ASN A 376 15.21 17.88 20.05
N LEU A 377 14.26 18.38 20.82
CA LEU A 377 14.30 19.75 21.38
C LEU A 377 15.27 19.90 22.56
N VAL A 378 15.82 18.79 23.07
CA VAL A 378 16.82 18.79 24.15
C VAL A 378 18.24 18.75 23.60
N THR A 379 18.51 17.87 22.62
CA THR A 379 19.85 17.71 22.03
C THR A 379 20.06 18.55 20.77
N ASN A 380 18.98 19.06 20.17
CA ASN A 380 18.94 19.73 18.86
C ASN A 380 19.30 18.84 17.67
N GLU A 381 19.48 17.53 17.87
CA GLU A 381 19.70 16.58 16.79
C GLU A 381 18.45 16.42 15.93
N THR A 382 18.66 16.17 14.63
CA THR A 382 17.59 15.94 13.67
C THR A 382 17.70 14.55 13.08
N THR A 383 16.54 13.90 12.91
CA THR A 383 16.41 12.57 12.30
C THR A 383 15.41 12.64 11.16
N ASN A 384 15.82 12.21 9.97
CA ASN A 384 14.90 12.09 8.83
C ASN A 384 14.19 10.74 8.90
N ILE A 385 12.87 10.77 8.77
CA ILE A 385 12.01 9.58 8.77
C ILE A 385 11.09 9.60 7.55
N LYS A 386 10.62 8.45 7.12
CA LYS A 386 9.73 8.36 5.93
C LYS A 386 8.26 8.32 6.30
N GLU A 387 7.92 7.68 7.41
CA GLU A 387 6.54 7.36 7.80
C GLU A 387 6.35 7.32 9.32
N SER A 388 5.10 7.24 9.77
CA SER A 388 4.66 7.05 11.15
C SER A 388 4.11 5.62 11.30
N PRO A 389 4.40 4.92 12.44
CA PRO A 389 5.24 5.37 13.55
C PRO A 389 6.74 5.26 13.26
N ALA A 390 7.55 6.12 13.88
CA ALA A 390 9.00 6.10 13.75
C ALA A 390 9.69 6.00 15.12
N VAL A 391 10.80 5.27 15.18
CA VAL A 391 11.60 5.12 16.40
C VAL A 391 12.78 6.09 16.37
N ILE A 392 12.92 6.88 17.43
CA ILE A 392 14.09 7.73 17.69
C ILE A 392 14.94 7.04 18.75
N PRO A 393 16.03 6.39 18.39
CA PRO A 393 16.87 5.60 19.29
C PRO A 393 17.88 6.46 20.05
N ASN A 394 18.71 5.81 20.87
CA ASN A 394 19.86 6.37 21.57
C ASN A 394 19.52 7.48 22.57
N LEU A 395 18.33 7.46 23.15
CA LEU A 395 17.93 8.37 24.22
C LEU A 395 18.40 7.84 25.57
N LYS A 396 18.76 8.73 26.47
CA LYS A 396 19.14 8.36 27.83
C LYS A 396 17.88 8.12 28.68
N ASN A 397 17.73 6.91 29.23
CA ASN A 397 16.66 6.59 30.17
C ASN A 397 16.71 7.52 31.39
N GLY A 398 15.52 7.93 31.88
CA GLY A 398 15.38 8.86 32.99
C GLY A 398 15.53 10.35 32.65
N THR A 399 15.85 10.69 31.37
CA THR A 399 15.93 12.08 30.90
C THR A 399 14.64 12.45 30.16
N LYS A 400 14.09 13.62 30.44
CA LYS A 400 12.87 14.10 29.80
C LYS A 400 13.18 14.67 28.41
N TYR A 401 12.45 14.23 27.37
CA TYR A 401 12.57 14.68 25.99
C TYR A 401 11.24 15.17 25.43
N SER A 402 11.31 16.06 24.49
CA SER A 402 10.23 16.41 23.55
C SER A 402 10.80 16.61 22.17
N PHE A 403 9.97 16.48 21.15
CA PHE A 403 10.37 16.54 19.76
C PHE A 403 9.50 17.51 19.00
N SER A 404 10.04 18.09 17.93
CA SER A 404 9.25 18.75 16.90
C SER A 404 9.35 17.96 15.61
N ILE A 405 8.26 17.93 14.85
CA ILE A 405 8.19 17.24 13.55
C ILE A 405 7.68 18.19 12.47
N ALA A 406 8.30 18.12 11.30
CA ALA A 406 7.92 18.84 10.10
C ALA A 406 7.84 17.88 8.91
N ALA A 407 6.92 18.11 7.99
CA ALA A 407 6.83 17.39 6.73
C ALA A 407 7.75 18.03 5.67
N VAL A 408 8.25 17.24 4.75
CA VAL A 408 9.18 17.67 3.69
C VAL A 408 8.60 17.29 2.33
N ASN A 409 8.70 18.20 1.37
CA ASN A 409 8.50 17.94 -0.06
C ASN A 409 9.63 18.60 -0.87
N ASP A 410 9.58 18.50 -2.19
CA ASP A 410 10.60 19.05 -3.10
C ASP A 410 10.77 20.58 -3.00
N LEU A 411 9.80 21.29 -2.43
CA LEU A 411 9.85 22.75 -2.25
C LEU A 411 10.39 23.17 -0.90
N GLY A 412 10.53 22.23 0.04
CA GLY A 412 11.10 22.50 1.34
C GLY A 412 10.37 21.87 2.51
N VAL A 413 10.63 22.40 3.69
CA VAL A 413 10.18 21.87 4.98
C VAL A 413 8.99 22.71 5.47
N SER A 414 7.94 22.02 5.95
CA SER A 414 6.77 22.67 6.58
C SER A 414 7.14 23.38 7.88
N PRO A 415 6.29 24.27 8.40
CA PRO A 415 6.33 24.59 9.82
C PRO A 415 6.28 23.31 10.66
N SER A 416 6.87 23.32 11.84
CA SER A 416 6.90 22.16 12.74
C SER A 416 5.79 22.20 13.78
N THR A 417 5.38 21.02 14.27
CA THR A 417 4.54 20.87 15.44
C THR A 417 5.28 20.04 16.50
N THR A 418 4.93 20.19 17.78
CA THR A 418 5.65 19.57 18.88
C THR A 418 4.87 18.39 19.50
N THR A 419 5.59 17.40 19.99
CA THR A 419 5.03 16.27 20.74
C THR A 419 4.77 16.66 22.20
N ASN A 420 4.00 15.81 22.92
CA ASN A 420 4.09 15.73 24.37
C ASN A 420 5.51 15.39 24.82
N SER A 421 5.84 15.71 26.08
CA SER A 421 7.09 15.24 26.68
C SER A 421 7.00 13.78 27.11
N ILE A 422 8.11 13.04 26.97
CA ILE A 422 8.27 11.67 27.45
C ILE A 422 9.58 11.53 28.25
N THR A 423 9.68 10.48 29.04
CA THR A 423 10.90 10.08 29.73
C THR A 423 11.17 8.62 29.37
N PRO A 424 12.14 8.33 28.48
CA PRO A 424 12.52 6.96 28.15
C PRO A 424 12.84 6.16 29.40
N MET A 425 12.41 4.91 29.43
CA MET A 425 12.67 3.99 30.55
C MET A 425 12.75 2.58 29.99
N ALA A 426 13.51 1.72 30.67
CA ALA A 426 13.49 0.30 30.36
C ALA A 426 12.08 -0.25 30.62
N LEU A 427 11.41 -0.67 29.56
CA LEU A 427 10.06 -1.25 29.61
C LEU A 427 10.09 -2.74 29.95
N TRP A 428 11.23 -3.38 29.66
CA TRP A 428 11.45 -4.79 29.91
C TRP A 428 12.68 -4.96 30.79
N ARG A 429 12.52 -5.77 31.86
CA ARG A 429 13.62 -6.30 32.66
C ARG A 429 13.68 -7.80 32.45
N GLU A 430 14.77 -8.28 31.97
CA GLU A 430 15.08 -9.70 32.05
C GLU A 430 15.49 -10.03 33.49
N THR A 431 14.81 -11.03 34.05
CA THR A 431 15.13 -11.53 35.39
C THR A 431 15.12 -13.04 35.31
N VAL A 432 16.21 -13.65 35.74
CA VAL A 432 16.24 -15.11 35.96
C VAL A 432 15.35 -15.41 37.15
N VAL A 433 14.26 -16.15 36.93
CA VAL A 433 13.25 -16.45 37.96
C VAL A 433 13.76 -17.52 38.93
N ASP A 434 14.34 -18.59 38.40
CA ASP A 434 14.96 -19.69 39.16
C ASP A 434 16.27 -20.12 38.49
N PRO A 435 17.43 -19.64 38.97
CA PRO A 435 18.73 -20.00 38.39
C PRO A 435 19.19 -21.45 38.68
N ALA A 436 18.47 -22.15 39.58
CA ALA A 436 18.81 -23.52 39.97
C ALA A 436 18.08 -24.59 39.16
N ALA A 437 16.98 -24.20 38.48
CA ALA A 437 16.14 -25.13 37.71
C ALA A 437 16.66 -25.28 36.27
N ASP A 438 16.40 -26.46 35.71
CA ASP A 438 16.39 -26.70 34.26
C ASP A 438 14.96 -26.74 33.78
N ALA A 439 14.38 -25.54 33.57
CA ALA A 439 12.97 -25.38 33.22
C ALA A 439 12.70 -25.77 31.77
N LYS A 440 11.81 -26.74 31.54
CA LYS A 440 11.55 -27.32 30.22
C LYS A 440 10.15 -26.98 29.68
N TYR A 441 9.12 -27.10 30.53
CA TYR A 441 7.75 -26.76 30.22
C TYR A 441 7.29 -25.69 31.18
N LEU A 442 6.57 -24.69 30.69
CA LEU A 442 6.09 -23.60 31.52
C LEU A 442 4.67 -23.16 31.13
N ALA A 443 3.93 -22.69 32.13
CA ALA A 443 2.64 -22.05 31.95
C ALA A 443 2.56 -20.84 32.86
N THR A 444 1.88 -19.78 32.42
CA THR A 444 1.77 -18.51 33.13
C THR A 444 0.32 -18.15 33.37
N ALA A 445 0.04 -17.52 34.53
CA ALA A 445 -1.28 -16.98 34.85
C ALA A 445 -1.15 -15.78 35.77
N THR A 446 -2.30 -15.20 36.14
CA THR A 446 -2.41 -14.20 37.21
C THR A 446 -3.16 -14.82 38.38
N TYR A 447 -2.59 -14.79 39.58
CA TYR A 447 -3.20 -15.25 40.81
C TYR A 447 -3.21 -14.14 41.86
N ALA A 448 -4.38 -13.84 42.43
CA ALA A 448 -4.54 -12.73 43.35
C ALA A 448 -3.96 -11.38 42.87
N GLY A 449 -4.06 -11.11 41.54
CA GLY A 449 -3.55 -9.88 40.92
C GLY A 449 -2.04 -9.86 40.68
N GLN A 450 -1.32 -10.95 40.95
CA GLN A 450 0.13 -11.06 40.74
C GLN A 450 0.44 -12.12 39.69
N PRO A 451 1.50 -11.93 38.89
CA PRO A 451 1.93 -12.92 37.93
C PRO A 451 2.50 -14.16 38.64
N ILE A 452 2.19 -15.33 38.08
CA ILE A 452 2.69 -16.62 38.51
C ILE A 452 3.18 -17.42 37.29
N ILE A 453 4.16 -18.28 37.54
CA ILE A 453 4.75 -19.18 36.54
C ILE A 453 4.83 -20.58 37.13
N ALA A 454 4.08 -21.54 36.58
CA ALA A 454 4.31 -22.94 36.83
C ALA A 454 5.29 -23.50 35.80
N TYR A 455 6.24 -24.31 36.21
CA TYR A 455 7.24 -24.88 35.33
C TYR A 455 7.74 -26.22 35.85
N SER A 456 8.16 -27.07 34.92
CA SER A 456 8.85 -28.31 35.22
C SER A 456 10.34 -28.08 35.40
N ASP A 457 10.94 -28.65 36.42
CA ASP A 457 12.38 -28.68 36.65
C ASP A 457 12.90 -30.08 36.27
N SER A 458 13.39 -30.24 35.05
CA SER A 458 13.86 -31.54 34.54
C SER A 458 15.13 -32.06 35.24
N LYS A 459 15.87 -31.20 35.90
CA LYS A 459 17.06 -31.57 36.68
C LYS A 459 16.72 -32.37 37.94
N ASN A 460 15.61 -32.00 38.59
CA ASN A 460 15.21 -32.59 39.86
C ASN A 460 13.93 -33.46 39.76
N GLY A 461 13.27 -33.49 38.60
CA GLY A 461 12.00 -34.17 38.39
C GLY A 461 10.81 -33.50 39.06
N ASP A 462 10.88 -32.20 39.31
CA ASP A 462 9.94 -31.44 40.13
C ASP A 462 8.95 -30.64 39.29
N LEU A 463 7.73 -30.46 39.79
CA LEU A 463 6.82 -29.38 39.43
C LEU A 463 7.04 -28.19 40.36
N LYS A 464 7.38 -27.04 39.81
CA LYS A 464 7.64 -25.80 40.56
C LYS A 464 6.65 -24.68 40.23
N LEU A 465 6.45 -23.80 41.18
CA LEU A 465 5.65 -22.59 41.05
C LEU A 465 6.45 -21.38 41.53
N ALA A 466 6.64 -20.42 40.65
CA ALA A 466 7.18 -19.11 40.98
C ALA A 466 6.01 -18.13 41.15
N THR A 467 5.96 -17.44 42.27
CA THR A 467 4.96 -16.41 42.58
C THR A 467 5.64 -15.07 42.84
N TRP A 468 5.09 -14.01 42.27
CA TRP A 468 5.62 -12.66 42.52
C TRP A 468 5.02 -12.07 43.76
N ASN A 469 5.82 -11.65 44.73
CA ASN A 469 5.35 -11.08 46.01
C ASN A 469 5.39 -9.54 46.03
N GLY A 470 5.52 -8.87 44.85
CA GLY A 470 5.67 -7.42 44.74
C GLY A 470 7.13 -6.94 44.74
N LYS A 471 8.09 -7.80 45.16
CA LYS A 471 9.52 -7.46 45.22
C LYS A 471 10.44 -8.47 44.57
N LYS A 472 10.14 -9.75 44.69
CA LYS A 472 10.91 -10.86 44.17
C LYS A 472 10.04 -12.06 43.82
N TRP A 473 10.57 -12.94 43.00
CA TRP A 473 9.99 -14.26 42.80
C TRP A 473 10.25 -15.16 43.99
N VAL A 474 9.20 -15.85 44.43
CA VAL A 474 9.25 -16.86 45.48
C VAL A 474 8.99 -18.21 44.82
N ILE A 475 9.92 -19.13 44.97
CA ILE A 475 9.88 -20.45 44.35
C ILE A 475 9.37 -21.47 45.35
N THR A 476 8.42 -22.28 44.95
CA THR A 476 7.86 -23.38 45.75
C THR A 476 7.86 -24.65 44.87
N THR A 477 8.39 -25.75 45.40
CA THR A 477 8.16 -27.07 44.80
C THR A 477 6.75 -27.54 45.14
N VAL A 478 5.95 -27.70 44.10
CA VAL A 478 4.55 -28.12 44.23
C VAL A 478 4.45 -29.63 44.43
N ASP A 479 5.12 -30.41 43.57
CA ASP A 479 5.16 -31.88 43.63
C ASP A 479 6.52 -32.42 43.12
N GLY A 480 6.84 -33.71 43.33
CA GLY A 480 8.07 -34.36 42.89
C GLY A 480 9.14 -34.55 43.94
N ASN A 481 9.06 -33.86 45.10
CA ASN A 481 10.13 -33.84 46.11
C ASN A 481 9.80 -34.56 47.42
N ALA A 482 8.60 -35.07 47.61
CA ALA A 482 8.17 -35.79 48.81
C ALA A 482 6.85 -36.50 48.54
N SER A 483 6.60 -37.57 49.27
CA SER A 483 5.35 -38.34 49.19
C SER A 483 4.31 -37.95 50.29
N ASP A 484 4.57 -36.90 51.01
CA ASP A 484 3.64 -36.44 52.06
C ASP A 484 2.45 -35.64 51.46
N LYS A 485 1.29 -35.73 52.13
CA LYS A 485 0.09 -34.95 51.77
C LYS A 485 -0.38 -35.10 50.33
N GLY A 486 -0.21 -36.30 49.75
CA GLY A 486 -0.61 -36.59 48.36
C GLY A 486 0.40 -36.20 47.27
N LYS A 487 1.54 -35.64 47.65
CA LYS A 487 2.68 -35.46 46.78
C LYS A 487 3.31 -36.79 46.40
N THR A 488 4.09 -36.78 45.34
CA THR A 488 4.86 -37.95 44.90
C THR A 488 6.36 -37.64 44.87
N THR A 489 7.19 -38.68 44.89
CA THR A 489 8.63 -38.62 44.63
C THR A 489 8.95 -38.98 43.17
N ASN A 490 7.93 -39.17 42.34
CA ASN A 490 8.08 -39.46 40.91
C ASN A 490 8.63 -38.25 40.13
N ASP A 491 9.14 -38.54 38.95
CA ASP A 491 9.45 -37.50 38.01
C ASP A 491 8.16 -36.88 37.45
N VAL A 492 7.86 -35.66 37.86
CA VAL A 492 6.68 -34.87 37.45
C VAL A 492 7.10 -33.67 36.57
N SER A 493 8.28 -33.76 35.93
CA SER A 493 8.81 -32.71 35.08
C SER A 493 8.26 -32.70 33.64
N GLY A 494 7.11 -33.31 33.42
CA GLY A 494 6.40 -33.27 32.12
C GLY A 494 5.69 -31.96 31.85
N ASN A 495 4.81 -31.99 30.85
CA ASN A 495 4.00 -30.83 30.47
C ASN A 495 3.19 -30.30 31.67
N VAL A 496 3.06 -28.98 31.76
CA VAL A 496 2.28 -28.31 32.79
C VAL A 496 1.27 -27.33 32.16
N ALA A 497 0.08 -27.28 32.70
CA ALA A 497 -0.91 -26.25 32.43
C ALA A 497 -1.39 -25.64 33.73
N ILE A 498 -1.85 -24.38 33.66
CA ILE A 498 -2.27 -23.60 34.81
C ILE A 498 -3.63 -22.95 34.53
N CYS A 499 -4.51 -23.00 35.54
CA CYS A 499 -5.77 -22.28 35.53
C CYS A 499 -5.98 -21.63 36.89
N THR A 500 -6.56 -20.45 36.89
CA THR A 500 -6.92 -19.71 38.13
C THR A 500 -8.40 -19.41 38.15
N GLY A 501 -8.98 -19.38 39.34
CA GLY A 501 -10.40 -19.07 39.52
C GLY A 501 -10.66 -18.44 40.88
N THR A 502 -11.92 -18.21 41.20
CA THR A 502 -12.36 -17.72 42.50
C THR A 502 -13.58 -18.50 42.99
N SER A 503 -13.63 -18.79 44.28
CA SER A 503 -14.83 -19.28 44.96
C SER A 503 -15.16 -18.33 46.09
N GLY A 504 -16.20 -17.51 45.91
CA GLY A 504 -16.49 -16.40 46.81
C GLY A 504 -15.35 -15.38 46.86
N LYS A 505 -14.71 -15.22 48.00
CA LYS A 505 -13.54 -14.33 48.19
C LYS A 505 -12.21 -15.08 48.13
N THR A 506 -12.22 -16.38 47.88
CA THR A 506 -11.01 -17.20 47.85
C THR A 506 -10.50 -17.36 46.41
N ASN A 507 -9.25 -17.02 46.19
CA ASN A 507 -8.56 -17.33 44.91
C ASN A 507 -8.18 -18.80 44.88
N LEU A 508 -8.44 -19.45 43.76
CA LEU A 508 -8.13 -20.85 43.50
C LEU A 508 -7.06 -20.95 42.42
N LEU A 509 -6.21 -21.97 42.52
CA LEU A 509 -5.20 -22.26 41.54
C LEU A 509 -5.19 -23.76 41.23
N PHE A 510 -5.19 -24.11 39.95
CA PHE A 510 -5.18 -25.46 39.44
C PHE A 510 -3.97 -25.66 38.52
N LEU A 511 -3.19 -26.70 38.80
CA LEU A 511 -2.09 -27.12 37.95
C LEU A 511 -2.33 -28.54 37.50
N THR A 512 -2.40 -28.78 36.19
CA THR A 512 -2.37 -30.12 35.61
C THR A 512 -0.96 -30.38 35.04
N TYR A 513 -0.42 -31.56 35.29
CA TYR A 513 0.93 -31.92 34.94
C TYR A 513 1.11 -33.43 34.74
N ALA A 514 2.11 -33.81 33.99
CA ALA A 514 2.40 -35.21 33.71
C ALA A 514 3.36 -35.79 34.74
N ASP A 515 3.01 -36.94 35.32
CA ASP A 515 3.89 -37.85 36.03
C ASP A 515 4.54 -38.78 35.02
N LEU A 516 5.82 -38.54 34.74
CA LEU A 516 6.57 -39.28 33.71
C LEU A 516 6.95 -40.69 34.17
N THR A 517 6.98 -40.94 35.47
CA THR A 517 7.28 -42.25 36.04
C THR A 517 6.12 -43.22 35.85
N ASN A 518 4.92 -42.80 36.21
CA ASN A 518 3.73 -43.62 36.12
C ASN A 518 2.92 -43.43 34.84
N LYS A 519 3.25 -42.36 34.05
CA LYS A 519 2.51 -41.92 32.86
C LYS A 519 1.09 -41.45 33.19
N ASP A 520 0.92 -40.85 34.36
CA ASP A 520 -0.33 -40.33 34.84
C ASP A 520 -0.50 -38.83 34.52
N LEU A 521 -1.75 -38.40 34.35
CA LEU A 521 -2.11 -36.98 34.42
C LEU A 521 -2.51 -36.66 35.86
N ARG A 522 -1.78 -35.75 36.50
CA ARG A 522 -2.02 -35.30 37.86
C ARG A 522 -2.60 -33.89 37.90
N LEU A 523 -3.32 -33.61 38.98
CA LEU A 523 -3.86 -32.29 39.34
C LEU A 523 -3.40 -31.90 40.74
N ALA A 524 -2.81 -30.69 40.84
CA ALA A 524 -2.59 -30.01 42.12
C ALA A 524 -3.54 -28.80 42.20
N GLU A 525 -4.29 -28.73 43.28
CA GLU A 525 -5.26 -27.68 43.57
C GLU A 525 -4.83 -26.89 44.80
N TYR A 526 -4.82 -25.58 44.72
CA TYR A 526 -4.56 -24.68 45.83
C TYR A 526 -5.81 -23.86 46.15
N ASN A 527 -6.30 -23.99 47.36
CA ASN A 527 -7.54 -23.34 47.84
C ASN A 527 -7.28 -22.01 48.56
N GLY A 528 -6.13 -21.40 48.40
CA GLY A 528 -5.71 -20.18 49.08
C GLY A 528 -4.99 -20.43 50.42
N LYS A 529 -4.96 -21.70 50.91
CA LYS A 529 -4.31 -22.09 52.16
C LYS A 529 -3.48 -23.37 52.05
N THR A 530 -4.03 -24.38 51.40
CA THR A 530 -3.44 -25.73 51.32
C THR A 530 -3.50 -26.26 49.91
N TRP A 531 -2.55 -27.10 49.55
CA TRP A 531 -2.54 -27.89 48.36
C TRP A 531 -3.24 -29.23 48.58
N SER A 532 -3.98 -29.70 47.56
CA SER A 532 -4.48 -31.08 47.41
C SER A 532 -4.02 -31.63 46.08
N TYR A 533 -3.83 -32.94 45.98
CA TYR A 533 -3.27 -33.64 44.84
C TYR A 533 -4.12 -34.83 44.49
N SER A 534 -4.35 -35.06 43.19
CA SER A 534 -5.08 -36.22 42.67
C SER A 534 -4.49 -36.70 41.34
N VAL A 535 -4.73 -37.96 41.02
CA VAL A 535 -4.50 -38.50 39.67
C VAL A 535 -5.81 -38.32 38.92
N VAL A 536 -5.75 -37.64 37.78
CA VAL A 536 -6.90 -37.35 36.91
C VAL A 536 -7.11 -38.47 35.92
N ASP A 537 -6.04 -38.98 35.36
CA ASP A 537 -6.05 -40.12 34.42
C ASP A 537 -4.74 -40.94 34.62
N GLY A 538 -4.84 -42.28 34.55
CA GLY A 538 -3.74 -43.19 34.79
C GLY A 538 -4.10 -44.28 35.80
N ASP A 539 -3.11 -45.13 36.19
CA ASP A 539 -3.33 -46.32 37.03
C ASP A 539 -3.79 -45.98 38.48
N GLY A 540 -3.56 -44.75 38.94
CA GLY A 540 -4.01 -44.28 40.27
C GLY A 540 -5.32 -43.47 40.25
N ALA A 541 -5.97 -43.32 39.10
CA ALA A 541 -7.20 -42.55 38.97
C ALA A 541 -8.38 -43.33 39.51
N THR A 542 -9.11 -42.76 40.49
CA THR A 542 -10.47 -43.26 40.80
C THR A 542 -11.41 -42.83 39.71
N ARG A 543 -11.68 -43.72 38.74
CA ARG A 543 -12.70 -43.51 37.71
C ARG A 543 -14.06 -43.41 38.38
N SER A 544 -14.64 -42.21 38.50
CA SER A 544 -16.10 -42.09 38.64
C SER A 544 -16.71 -42.46 37.28
N GLU A 545 -17.56 -43.48 37.26
CA GLU A 545 -18.18 -44.04 36.00
C GLU A 545 -19.17 -43.09 35.31
N GLU A 546 -19.14 -41.78 35.62
CA GLU A 546 -20.04 -40.82 34.96
C GLU A 546 -19.26 -39.59 34.50
N HIS A 547 -18.72 -39.62 33.30
CA HIS A 547 -18.66 -38.47 32.38
C HIS A 547 -18.14 -38.95 31.01
N HIS A 548 -19.08 -39.38 30.15
CA HIS A 548 -18.87 -39.31 28.73
C HIS A 548 -19.00 -37.87 28.28
N VAL A 549 -17.95 -37.30 27.72
CA VAL A 549 -18.00 -36.14 26.87
C VAL A 549 -17.58 -36.55 25.45
#